data_8f57884a87e1a1c8e0e0e8966063e873
#
_entry.id   8f57884a87e1a1c8e0e0e8966063e873
#
_cell.length_a   1.000
_cell.length_b   1.000
_cell.length_c   1.000
_cell.angle_alpha   90.00
_cell.angle_beta   90.00
_cell.angle_gamma   90.00
#
_symmetry.space_group_name_H-M   'P 1'
#
loop_
_entity.id
_entity.type
_entity.pdbx_description
1 polymer ?
#
loop_
_entity_poly.entity_id
_entity_poly.type
_entity_poly.pdbx_seq_one_letter_code
_entity_poly.pdbx_strand_id
1 'polypeptide(L)'
;MNLEPTLLERLQLTAPSLPRAQQQVVAVLLDDPHRALSMSVDALAAMAGVSMPTIMRTARQLGYAGVREFKLALAQDLARAKPVHRSVKLEDGTADIVQKILGGAAASIAGLQAQLPVQTLERAAHLLASAQRIDCYSVGATSAFMANDLQSRLFRLGRTAHAFHDAHLQLISAASLGPGGVAVAISHVGRMPFLLEAVRFAQSQGATVIAITQPGTVLAELADVTIGVSVPADAVMRVGVEAYIAHLLVIELLMVLVLKVLGSQAAQQLTQLRSVLQDHGQDSDQHPAVDWAWSSVERSAQP
;
A
#
# COMPACT_ATOMS: atom_id res chain seq x y z
N MET A 1 -23.02 -14.06 4.47
CA MET A 1 -22.85 -13.39 3.17
C MET A 1 -22.24 -14.44 2.26
N ASN A 2 -23.01 -15.07 1.36
CA ASN A 2 -22.49 -16.07 0.42
C ASN A 2 -21.59 -15.32 -0.58
N LEU A 3 -20.29 -15.53 -0.47
CA LEU A 3 -19.33 -15.09 -1.49
C LEU A 3 -19.59 -15.91 -2.75
N GLU A 4 -19.84 -15.25 -3.87
CA GLU A 4 -19.89 -15.95 -5.15
C GLU A 4 -18.56 -16.69 -5.39
N PRO A 5 -18.61 -17.93 -5.90
CA PRO A 5 -17.38 -18.70 -6.11
C PRO A 5 -16.47 -18.00 -7.12
N THR A 6 -15.18 -18.01 -6.86
CA THR A 6 -14.16 -17.43 -7.74
C THR A 6 -14.19 -18.10 -9.12
N LEU A 7 -13.62 -17.44 -10.14
CA LEU A 7 -13.51 -18.05 -11.48
C LEU A 7 -12.76 -19.38 -11.43
N LEU A 8 -11.67 -19.44 -10.68
CA LEU A 8 -10.88 -20.68 -10.54
C LEU A 8 -11.68 -21.78 -9.86
N GLU A 9 -12.47 -21.49 -8.81
CA GLU A 9 -13.38 -22.47 -8.19
C GLU A 9 -14.48 -22.92 -9.16
N ARG A 10 -15.04 -22.00 -9.94
CA ARG A 10 -16.02 -22.33 -10.99
C ARG A 10 -15.42 -23.22 -12.06
N LEU A 11 -14.17 -22.96 -12.49
CA LEU A 11 -13.43 -23.79 -13.43
C LEU A 11 -13.25 -25.22 -12.90
N GLN A 12 -12.86 -25.37 -11.64
CA GLN A 12 -12.70 -26.68 -11.00
C GLN A 12 -14.02 -27.45 -10.95
N LEU A 13 -15.10 -26.78 -10.56
CA LEU A 13 -16.43 -27.40 -10.46
C LEU A 13 -17.02 -27.79 -11.82
N THR A 14 -16.76 -26.98 -12.86
CA THR A 14 -17.36 -27.15 -14.20
C THR A 14 -16.53 -28.11 -15.07
N ALA A 15 -15.23 -28.22 -14.82
CA ALA A 15 -14.32 -29.05 -15.64
C ALA A 15 -14.85 -30.46 -15.93
N PRO A 16 -15.38 -31.24 -14.96
CA PRO A 16 -15.82 -32.60 -15.23
C PRO A 16 -17.02 -32.70 -16.22
N SER A 17 -17.80 -31.64 -16.36
CA SER A 17 -18.98 -31.58 -17.25
C SER A 17 -18.67 -31.13 -18.68
N LEU A 18 -17.43 -30.66 -18.92
CA LEU A 18 -17.01 -30.13 -20.22
C LEU A 18 -16.59 -31.25 -21.18
N PRO A 19 -16.68 -31.04 -22.52
CA PRO A 19 -16.07 -31.92 -23.50
C PRO A 19 -14.56 -32.04 -23.30
N ARG A 20 -13.98 -33.21 -23.62
CA ARG A 20 -12.56 -33.54 -23.36
C ARG A 20 -11.56 -32.47 -23.81
N ALA A 21 -11.75 -31.91 -25.01
CA ALA A 21 -10.89 -30.85 -25.51
C ALA A 21 -10.97 -29.54 -24.66
N GLN A 22 -12.13 -29.24 -24.10
CA GLN A 22 -12.31 -28.10 -23.21
C GLN A 22 -11.77 -28.38 -21.80
N GLN A 23 -11.83 -29.63 -21.32
CA GLN A 23 -11.17 -30.05 -20.10
C GLN A 23 -9.65 -29.84 -20.15
N GLN A 24 -9.03 -30.11 -21.32
CA GLN A 24 -7.61 -29.86 -21.53
C GLN A 24 -7.27 -28.34 -21.40
N VAL A 25 -8.12 -27.47 -21.94
CA VAL A 25 -7.96 -26.02 -21.76
C VAL A 25 -8.04 -25.64 -20.29
N VAL A 26 -9.08 -26.14 -19.58
CA VAL A 26 -9.27 -25.86 -18.16
C VAL A 26 -8.12 -26.40 -17.33
N ALA A 27 -7.59 -27.59 -17.66
CA ALA A 27 -6.43 -28.16 -16.96
C ALA A 27 -5.21 -27.24 -17.05
N VAL A 28 -4.88 -26.70 -18.23
CA VAL A 28 -3.78 -25.74 -18.42
C VAL A 28 -4.02 -24.43 -17.63
N LEU A 29 -5.27 -23.97 -17.59
CA LEU A 29 -5.65 -22.77 -16.84
C LEU A 29 -5.53 -22.96 -15.32
N LEU A 30 -5.81 -24.16 -14.83
CA LEU A 30 -5.74 -24.50 -13.40
C LEU A 30 -4.31 -24.85 -12.95
N ASP A 31 -3.47 -25.37 -13.86
CA ASP A 31 -2.08 -25.74 -13.58
C ASP A 31 -1.23 -24.49 -13.31
N ASP A 32 -1.27 -23.50 -14.19
CA ASP A 32 -0.60 -22.22 -14.00
C ASP A 32 -1.45 -21.05 -14.55
N PRO A 33 -2.37 -20.52 -13.76
CA PRO A 33 -3.26 -19.43 -14.18
C PRO A 33 -2.54 -18.13 -14.57
N HIS A 34 -1.42 -17.81 -13.91
CA HIS A 34 -0.64 -16.62 -14.19
C HIS A 34 0.06 -16.73 -15.55
N ARG A 35 0.66 -17.87 -15.83
CA ARG A 35 1.26 -18.17 -17.12
C ARG A 35 0.20 -18.18 -18.23
N ALA A 36 -0.93 -18.83 -18.00
CA ALA A 36 -2.05 -18.86 -18.97
C ALA A 36 -2.58 -17.45 -19.28
N LEU A 37 -2.63 -16.55 -18.29
CA LEU A 37 -3.02 -15.14 -18.48
C LEU A 37 -2.07 -14.39 -19.43
N SER A 38 -0.77 -14.62 -19.31
CA SER A 38 0.26 -13.92 -20.09
C SER A 38 0.43 -14.46 -21.53
N MET A 39 -0.02 -15.70 -21.80
CA MET A 39 0.14 -16.36 -23.11
C MET A 39 -0.77 -15.74 -24.17
N SER A 40 -0.36 -15.80 -25.46
CA SER A 40 -1.27 -15.59 -26.59
C SER A 40 -2.31 -16.71 -26.69
N VAL A 41 -3.39 -16.48 -27.43
CA VAL A 41 -4.44 -17.52 -27.66
C VAL A 41 -3.84 -18.73 -28.38
N ASP A 42 -2.93 -18.48 -29.34
CA ASP A 42 -2.21 -19.54 -30.08
C ASP A 42 -1.32 -20.38 -29.15
N ALA A 43 -0.56 -19.71 -28.28
CA ALA A 43 0.31 -20.40 -27.33
C ALA A 43 -0.49 -21.22 -26.31
N LEU A 44 -1.64 -20.69 -25.85
CA LEU A 44 -2.55 -21.42 -24.96
C LEU A 44 -3.17 -22.63 -25.65
N ALA A 45 -3.57 -22.49 -26.92
CA ALA A 45 -4.12 -23.59 -27.72
C ALA A 45 -3.07 -24.69 -27.94
N ALA A 46 -1.83 -24.31 -28.28
CA ALA A 46 -0.72 -25.24 -28.43
C ALA A 46 -0.39 -25.98 -27.12
N MET A 47 -0.36 -25.29 -25.99
CA MET A 47 -0.11 -25.90 -24.68
C MET A 47 -1.22 -26.87 -24.27
N ALA A 48 -2.47 -26.52 -24.53
CA ALA A 48 -3.62 -27.38 -24.25
C ALA A 48 -3.81 -28.53 -25.28
N GLY A 49 -3.02 -28.57 -26.36
CA GLY A 49 -3.16 -29.56 -27.42
C GLY A 49 -4.49 -29.46 -28.18
N VAL A 50 -5.03 -28.25 -28.32
CA VAL A 50 -6.34 -28.01 -28.95
C VAL A 50 -6.25 -26.91 -30.01
N SER A 51 -7.34 -26.72 -30.80
CA SER A 51 -7.42 -25.61 -31.75
C SER A 51 -7.84 -24.31 -31.09
N MET A 52 -7.47 -23.14 -31.70
CA MET A 52 -7.93 -21.82 -31.27
C MET A 52 -9.47 -21.72 -31.16
N PRO A 53 -10.28 -22.22 -32.09
CA PRO A 53 -11.72 -22.25 -31.93
C PRO A 53 -12.19 -22.98 -30.69
N THR A 54 -11.44 -23.95 -30.18
CA THR A 54 -11.74 -24.66 -28.93
C THR A 54 -11.54 -23.72 -27.73
N ILE A 55 -10.45 -22.93 -27.70
CA ILE A 55 -10.23 -21.91 -26.67
C ILE A 55 -11.40 -20.91 -26.65
N MET A 56 -11.82 -20.42 -27.82
CA MET A 56 -12.92 -19.47 -27.93
C MET A 56 -14.25 -20.07 -27.48
N ARG A 57 -14.53 -21.34 -27.83
CA ARG A 57 -15.73 -22.05 -27.37
C ARG A 57 -15.72 -22.27 -25.86
N THR A 58 -14.55 -22.60 -25.31
CA THR A 58 -14.39 -22.76 -23.85
C THR A 58 -14.73 -21.48 -23.12
N ALA A 59 -14.21 -20.32 -23.56
CA ALA A 59 -14.54 -19.04 -22.97
C ALA A 59 -16.05 -18.73 -22.99
N ARG A 60 -16.70 -19.00 -24.14
CA ARG A 60 -18.16 -18.83 -24.28
C ARG A 60 -18.98 -19.79 -23.41
N GLN A 61 -18.55 -21.04 -23.32
CA GLN A 61 -19.20 -22.06 -22.49
C GLN A 61 -19.15 -21.67 -20.99
N LEU A 62 -18.07 -20.95 -20.59
CA LEU A 62 -17.91 -20.41 -19.25
C LEU A 62 -18.63 -19.08 -19.01
N GLY A 63 -19.41 -18.60 -19.99
CA GLY A 63 -20.25 -17.42 -19.87
C GLY A 63 -19.62 -16.08 -20.27
N TYR A 64 -18.48 -16.10 -20.96
CA TYR A 64 -17.78 -14.89 -21.45
C TYR A 64 -18.02 -14.66 -22.94
N ALA A 65 -18.12 -13.41 -23.38
CA ALA A 65 -18.29 -13.07 -24.80
C ALA A 65 -17.12 -13.52 -25.68
N GLY A 66 -15.92 -13.64 -25.08
CA GLY A 66 -14.72 -14.13 -25.77
C GLY A 66 -13.51 -14.26 -24.87
N VAL A 67 -12.37 -14.66 -25.43
CA VAL A 67 -11.13 -14.91 -24.68
C VAL A 67 -10.59 -13.67 -23.99
N ARG A 68 -10.79 -12.48 -24.56
CA ARG A 68 -10.35 -11.22 -23.95
C ARG A 68 -11.09 -10.94 -22.64
N GLU A 69 -12.39 -11.08 -22.65
CA GLU A 69 -13.22 -10.90 -21.44
C GLU A 69 -12.93 -11.98 -20.39
N PHE A 70 -12.79 -13.23 -20.84
CA PHE A 70 -12.39 -14.33 -19.99
C PHE A 70 -11.02 -14.07 -19.30
N LYS A 71 -10.02 -13.60 -20.05
CA LYS A 71 -8.71 -13.25 -19.49
C LYS A 71 -8.78 -12.07 -18.52
N LEU A 72 -9.63 -11.09 -18.80
CA LEU A 72 -9.86 -9.99 -17.86
C LEU A 72 -10.48 -10.50 -16.55
N ALA A 73 -11.47 -11.37 -16.65
CA ALA A 73 -12.08 -12.01 -15.48
C ALA A 73 -11.07 -12.89 -14.71
N LEU A 74 -10.21 -13.63 -15.42
CA LEU A 74 -9.13 -14.41 -14.81
C LEU A 74 -8.12 -13.50 -14.10
N ALA A 75 -7.74 -12.37 -14.70
CA ALA A 75 -6.86 -11.40 -14.06
C ALA A 75 -7.48 -10.81 -12.80
N GLN A 76 -8.77 -10.47 -12.84
CA GLN A 76 -9.51 -9.98 -11.67
C GLN A 76 -9.63 -11.05 -10.57
N ASP A 77 -9.86 -12.29 -10.95
CA ASP A 77 -9.95 -13.40 -10.02
C ASP A 77 -8.60 -13.70 -9.36
N LEU A 78 -7.53 -13.72 -10.15
CA LEU A 78 -6.16 -13.87 -9.64
C LEU A 78 -5.75 -12.71 -8.70
N ALA A 79 -6.24 -11.51 -8.96
CA ALA A 79 -6.03 -10.39 -8.07
C ALA A 79 -6.87 -10.50 -6.77
N ARG A 80 -8.01 -11.21 -6.80
CA ARG A 80 -8.89 -11.49 -5.64
C ARG A 80 -8.56 -12.80 -4.94
N ALA A 81 -8.01 -13.78 -5.67
CA ALA A 81 -7.68 -15.08 -5.13
C ALA A 81 -6.70 -14.92 -3.97
N LYS A 82 -7.04 -15.52 -2.83
CA LYS A 82 -6.07 -15.67 -1.72
C LYS A 82 -4.85 -16.38 -2.30
N PRO A 83 -3.67 -15.78 -2.23
CA PRO A 83 -2.50 -16.39 -2.86
C PRO A 83 -2.21 -17.75 -2.24
N VAL A 84 -2.08 -18.74 -3.10
CA VAL A 84 -1.61 -20.08 -2.72
C VAL A 84 -0.22 -19.91 -2.09
N HIS A 85 -0.13 -20.21 -0.79
CA HIS A 85 1.11 -20.25 0.01
C HIS A 85 2.28 -19.39 -0.48
N ARG A 86 2.27 -18.09 -0.14
CA ARG A 86 3.39 -17.17 -0.44
C ARG A 86 4.60 -17.36 0.47
N SER A 87 4.50 -18.20 1.49
CA SER A 87 5.64 -18.45 2.37
C SER A 87 6.81 -19.02 1.59
N VAL A 88 7.97 -18.39 1.71
CA VAL A 88 9.23 -18.91 1.17
C VAL A 88 9.62 -20.16 1.95
N LYS A 89 9.93 -21.23 1.23
CA LYS A 89 10.38 -22.49 1.78
C LYS A 89 11.88 -22.67 1.52
N LEU A 90 12.53 -23.50 2.31
CA LEU A 90 13.97 -23.76 2.15
C LEU A 90 14.30 -24.42 0.79
N GLU A 91 13.38 -25.18 0.23
CA GLU A 91 13.51 -25.85 -1.06
C GLU A 91 13.19 -24.94 -2.27
N ASP A 92 12.70 -23.73 -2.07
CA ASP A 92 12.37 -22.83 -3.17
C ASP A 92 13.63 -22.40 -3.94
N GLY A 93 13.54 -22.47 -5.26
CA GLY A 93 14.55 -21.91 -6.15
C GLY A 93 14.52 -20.38 -6.16
N THR A 94 15.59 -19.75 -6.63
CA THR A 94 15.69 -18.29 -6.71
C THR A 94 14.51 -17.65 -7.49
N ALA A 95 14.09 -18.28 -8.60
CA ALA A 95 12.98 -17.80 -9.41
C ALA A 95 11.65 -17.81 -8.62
N ASP A 96 11.40 -18.86 -7.84
CA ASP A 96 10.21 -18.98 -7.01
C ASP A 96 10.20 -17.91 -5.91
N ILE A 97 11.36 -17.69 -5.27
CA ILE A 97 11.52 -16.65 -4.25
C ILE A 97 11.22 -15.26 -4.83
N VAL A 98 11.78 -14.93 -6.01
CA VAL A 98 11.51 -13.66 -6.69
C VAL A 98 10.01 -13.50 -6.97
N GLN A 99 9.37 -14.52 -7.53
CA GLN A 99 7.94 -14.49 -7.83
C GLN A 99 7.09 -14.32 -6.57
N LYS A 100 7.41 -15.02 -5.48
CA LYS A 100 6.68 -14.93 -4.21
C LYS A 100 6.81 -13.55 -3.58
N ILE A 101 8.02 -12.98 -3.52
CA ILE A 101 8.27 -11.64 -2.95
C ILE A 101 7.55 -10.56 -3.75
N LEU A 102 7.73 -10.53 -5.09
CA LEU A 102 7.10 -9.51 -5.93
C LEU A 102 5.58 -9.67 -5.98
N GLY A 103 5.08 -10.89 -6.06
CA GLY A 103 3.65 -11.18 -6.03
C GLY A 103 3.00 -10.79 -4.70
N GLY A 104 3.68 -11.00 -3.57
CA GLY A 104 3.26 -10.56 -2.25
C GLY A 104 3.15 -9.04 -2.13
N ALA A 105 4.18 -8.34 -2.59
CA ALA A 105 4.19 -6.88 -2.61
C ALA A 105 3.04 -6.32 -3.47
N ALA A 106 2.87 -6.84 -4.69
CA ALA A 106 1.80 -6.42 -5.60
C ALA A 106 0.40 -6.63 -5.00
N ALA A 107 0.16 -7.75 -4.33
CA ALA A 107 -1.11 -8.02 -3.68
C ALA A 107 -1.36 -7.13 -2.45
N SER A 108 -0.33 -6.80 -1.69
CA SER A 108 -0.44 -5.85 -0.57
C SER A 108 -0.82 -4.45 -1.07
N ILE A 109 -0.22 -4.01 -2.18
CA ILE A 109 -0.57 -2.75 -2.84
C ILE A 109 -2.03 -2.78 -3.34
N ALA A 110 -2.43 -3.82 -4.06
CA ALA A 110 -3.79 -3.95 -4.58
C ALA A 110 -4.85 -3.97 -3.46
N GLY A 111 -4.52 -4.56 -2.31
CA GLY A 111 -5.40 -4.60 -1.14
C GLY A 111 -5.61 -3.25 -0.45
N LEU A 112 -4.70 -2.29 -0.59
CA LEU A 112 -4.79 -1.00 0.09
C LEU A 112 -6.02 -0.19 -0.30
N GLN A 113 -6.40 -0.19 -1.57
CA GLN A 113 -7.54 0.60 -2.05
C GLN A 113 -8.85 0.27 -1.33
N ALA A 114 -9.06 -1.00 -0.98
CA ALA A 114 -10.25 -1.44 -0.24
C ALA A 114 -10.16 -1.18 1.27
N GLN A 115 -8.96 -0.92 1.80
CA GLN A 115 -8.71 -0.77 3.23
C GLN A 115 -8.69 0.67 3.71
N LEU A 116 -8.47 1.63 2.80
CA LEU A 116 -8.23 3.04 3.13
C LEU A 116 -9.51 3.88 2.91
N PRO A 117 -10.30 4.19 3.97
CA PRO A 117 -11.44 5.08 3.86
C PRO A 117 -10.97 6.50 3.52
N VAL A 118 -11.51 7.08 2.45
CA VAL A 118 -11.14 8.42 1.97
C VAL A 118 -11.27 9.47 3.07
N GLN A 119 -12.37 9.45 3.83
CA GLN A 119 -12.62 10.41 4.92
C GLN A 119 -11.58 10.34 6.03
N THR A 120 -11.05 9.14 6.34
CA THR A 120 -9.98 8.97 7.34
C THR A 120 -8.69 9.61 6.86
N LEU A 121 -8.33 9.42 5.59
CA LEU A 121 -7.15 10.03 5.00
C LEU A 121 -7.28 11.56 4.93
N GLU A 122 -8.43 12.08 4.51
CA GLU A 122 -8.72 13.51 4.48
C GLU A 122 -8.62 14.14 5.88
N ARG A 123 -9.24 13.49 6.89
CA ARG A 123 -9.14 13.95 8.27
C ARG A 123 -7.70 13.98 8.76
N ALA A 124 -6.93 12.92 8.51
CA ALA A 124 -5.51 12.86 8.88
C ALA A 124 -4.70 13.99 8.19
N ALA A 125 -4.94 14.21 6.90
CA ALA A 125 -4.26 15.26 6.14
C ALA A 125 -4.59 16.67 6.68
N HIS A 126 -5.83 16.95 7.01
CA HIS A 126 -6.23 18.23 7.63
C HIS A 126 -5.58 18.44 9.01
N LEU A 127 -5.51 17.39 9.85
CA LEU A 127 -4.84 17.43 11.13
C LEU A 127 -3.34 17.75 10.97
N LEU A 128 -2.67 17.08 10.04
CA LEU A 128 -1.25 17.32 9.76
C LEU A 128 -1.00 18.70 9.16
N ALA A 129 -1.87 19.18 8.28
CA ALA A 129 -1.75 20.50 7.67
C ALA A 129 -1.96 21.63 8.67
N SER A 130 -2.82 21.47 9.67
CA SER A 130 -3.14 22.49 10.67
C SER A 130 -2.33 22.39 11.96
N ALA A 131 -1.57 21.30 12.16
CA ALA A 131 -0.81 21.07 13.38
C ALA A 131 0.23 22.17 13.63
N GLN A 132 0.37 22.62 14.87
CA GLN A 132 1.45 23.51 15.29
C GLN A 132 2.80 22.77 15.32
N ARG A 133 2.79 21.50 15.74
CA ARG A 133 3.94 20.60 15.78
C ARG A 133 3.47 19.17 15.54
N ILE A 134 4.27 18.41 14.80
CA ILE A 134 4.02 17.01 14.48
C ILE A 134 5.19 16.19 15.01
N ASP A 135 4.91 15.22 15.87
CA ASP A 135 5.91 14.30 16.39
C ASP A 135 5.61 12.88 15.90
N CYS A 136 6.56 12.30 15.15
CA CYS A 136 6.43 10.97 14.59
C CYS A 136 7.09 9.96 15.54
N TYR A 137 6.31 9.06 16.13
CA TYR A 137 6.76 8.06 17.08
C TYR A 137 6.86 6.69 16.43
N SER A 138 7.96 5.99 16.69
CA SER A 138 8.19 4.65 16.18
C SER A 138 9.17 3.87 17.08
N VAL A 139 9.06 2.55 17.04
CA VAL A 139 9.98 1.64 17.74
C VAL A 139 10.44 0.55 16.78
N GLY A 140 11.76 0.37 16.65
CA GLY A 140 12.37 -0.61 15.73
C GLY A 140 12.75 0.00 14.38
N ALA A 141 13.72 -0.62 13.71
CA ALA A 141 14.39 -0.07 12.54
C ALA A 141 13.46 0.27 11.37
N THR A 142 12.54 -0.63 11.04
CA THR A 142 11.61 -0.45 9.91
C THR A 142 10.64 0.72 10.15
N SER A 143 10.03 0.79 11.34
CA SER A 143 9.14 1.89 11.70
C SER A 143 9.89 3.21 11.82
N ALA A 144 11.13 3.18 12.28
CA ALA A 144 12.01 4.35 12.37
C ALA A 144 12.27 4.96 10.98
N PHE A 145 12.54 4.13 9.99
CA PHE A 145 12.70 4.61 8.61
C PHE A 145 11.43 5.33 8.12
N MET A 146 10.25 4.74 8.35
CA MET A 146 8.97 5.34 7.94
C MET A 146 8.69 6.67 8.66
N ALA A 147 8.98 6.74 9.96
CA ALA A 147 8.81 7.98 10.74
C ALA A 147 9.76 9.09 10.27
N ASN A 148 11.00 8.76 9.92
CA ASN A 148 11.96 9.70 9.34
C ASN A 148 11.54 10.15 7.94
N ASP A 149 11.05 9.26 7.09
CA ASP A 149 10.56 9.60 5.76
C ASP A 149 9.36 10.55 5.86
N LEU A 150 8.38 10.23 6.70
CA LEU A 150 7.22 11.10 6.96
C LEU A 150 7.66 12.47 7.47
N GLN A 151 8.53 12.52 8.47
CA GLN A 151 9.06 13.77 9.03
C GLN A 151 9.76 14.60 7.94
N SER A 152 10.63 14.01 7.13
CA SER A 152 11.36 14.70 6.09
C SER A 152 10.45 15.30 5.03
N ARG A 153 9.39 14.59 4.66
CA ARG A 153 8.40 15.06 3.69
C ARG A 153 7.54 16.20 4.25
N LEU A 154 7.08 16.10 5.48
CA LEU A 154 6.35 17.17 6.17
C LEU A 154 7.21 18.43 6.32
N PHE A 155 8.49 18.27 6.62
CA PHE A 155 9.43 19.37 6.73
C PHE A 155 9.59 20.13 5.40
N ARG A 156 9.65 19.42 4.27
CA ARG A 156 9.68 20.05 2.93
C ARG A 156 8.42 20.83 2.61
N LEU A 157 7.27 20.46 3.17
CA LEU A 157 6.01 21.19 3.06
C LEU A 157 5.88 22.33 4.08
N GLY A 158 6.96 22.69 4.79
CA GLY A 158 6.99 23.75 5.77
C GLY A 158 6.31 23.42 7.10
N ARG A 159 6.12 22.13 7.41
CA ARG A 159 5.55 21.73 8.70
C ARG A 159 6.64 21.49 9.72
N THR A 160 6.41 21.91 10.96
CA THR A 160 7.31 21.59 12.08
C THR A 160 7.09 20.13 12.46
N ALA A 161 8.01 19.27 12.06
CA ALA A 161 7.91 17.84 12.25
C ALA A 161 9.23 17.25 12.78
N HIS A 162 9.13 16.31 13.73
CA HIS A 162 10.25 15.62 14.34
C HIS A 162 9.98 14.12 14.39
N ALA A 163 11.02 13.28 14.29
CA ALA A 163 10.91 11.83 14.43
C ALA A 163 11.66 11.36 15.67
N PHE A 164 11.01 10.55 16.49
CA PHE A 164 11.55 10.01 17.72
C PHE A 164 11.49 8.49 17.70
N HIS A 165 12.64 7.85 17.90
CA HIS A 165 12.79 6.38 17.85
C HIS A 165 13.19 5.80 19.22
N ASP A 166 13.74 6.65 20.10
CA ASP A 166 14.09 6.31 21.46
C ASP A 166 12.88 6.48 22.38
N ALA A 167 12.61 5.47 23.19
CA ALA A 167 11.42 5.43 24.06
C ALA A 167 11.40 6.58 25.08
N HIS A 168 12.58 6.96 25.62
CA HIS A 168 12.68 8.05 26.60
C HIS A 168 12.42 9.40 25.94
N LEU A 169 13.00 9.63 24.76
CA LEU A 169 12.76 10.86 24.01
C LEU A 169 11.31 10.97 23.54
N GLN A 170 10.64 9.86 23.23
CA GLN A 170 9.20 9.87 22.91
C GLN A 170 8.36 10.37 24.10
N LEU A 171 8.65 9.92 25.32
CA LEU A 171 7.95 10.39 26.52
C LEU A 171 8.20 11.87 26.80
N ILE A 172 9.45 12.34 26.66
CA ILE A 172 9.79 13.76 26.81
C ILE A 172 9.04 14.61 25.77
N SER A 173 9.03 14.18 24.52
CA SER A 173 8.31 14.82 23.43
C SER A 173 6.81 14.86 23.72
N ALA A 174 6.22 13.72 24.09
CA ALA A 174 4.81 13.61 24.42
C ALA A 174 4.38 14.54 25.54
N ALA A 175 5.24 14.74 26.56
CA ALA A 175 5.01 15.65 27.68
C ALA A 175 4.87 17.12 27.23
N SER A 176 5.49 17.49 26.11
CA SER A 176 5.54 18.88 25.61
C SER A 176 4.68 19.13 24.37
N LEU A 177 4.00 18.10 23.84
CA LEU A 177 3.29 18.21 22.57
C LEU A 177 2.02 19.07 22.69
N GLY A 178 1.19 18.83 23.70
CA GLY A 178 0.05 19.67 24.06
C GLY A 178 -1.06 19.83 23.03
N PRO A 179 -2.06 20.68 23.29
CA PRO A 179 -3.15 20.99 22.37
C PRO A 179 -2.63 21.64 21.08
N GLY A 180 -3.20 21.27 19.95
CA GLY A 180 -2.72 21.70 18.62
C GLY A 180 -1.51 20.94 18.09
N GLY A 181 -0.92 20.06 18.90
CA GLY A 181 0.09 19.10 18.47
C GLY A 181 -0.53 17.81 17.94
N VAL A 182 0.19 17.17 17.04
CA VAL A 182 -0.20 15.87 16.45
C VAL A 182 0.93 14.86 16.66
N ALA A 183 0.62 13.74 17.31
CA ALA A 183 1.50 12.59 17.38
C ALA A 183 1.13 11.59 16.28
N VAL A 184 2.07 11.24 15.40
CA VAL A 184 1.88 10.18 14.41
C VAL A 184 2.62 8.94 14.86
N ALA A 185 1.89 7.93 15.31
CA ALA A 185 2.45 6.66 15.78
C ALA A 185 2.47 5.62 14.65
N ILE A 186 3.66 5.16 14.27
CA ILE A 186 3.86 4.20 13.18
C ILE A 186 4.34 2.86 13.75
N SER A 187 3.49 1.85 13.68
CA SER A 187 3.82 0.50 14.10
C SER A 187 2.89 -0.51 13.45
N HIS A 188 3.40 -1.35 12.54
CA HIS A 188 2.55 -2.39 11.94
C HIS A 188 1.96 -3.33 12.99
N VAL A 189 2.74 -3.75 13.96
CA VAL A 189 2.32 -4.68 15.04
C VAL A 189 1.36 -4.01 16.04
N GLY A 190 1.50 -2.70 16.29
CA GLY A 190 0.62 -1.89 17.11
C GLY A 190 0.53 -2.30 18.59
N ARG A 191 1.56 -2.97 19.14
CA ARG A 191 1.57 -3.53 20.51
C ARG A 191 2.83 -3.22 21.31
N MET A 192 3.69 -2.33 20.79
CA MET A 192 4.96 -2.01 21.45
C MET A 192 4.71 -1.18 22.72
N PRO A 193 5.04 -1.67 23.92
CA PRO A 193 4.65 -1.04 25.18
C PRO A 193 5.09 0.42 25.30
N PHE A 194 6.34 0.71 24.96
CA PHE A 194 6.89 2.07 25.02
C PHE A 194 6.19 3.05 24.08
N LEU A 195 5.85 2.61 22.85
CA LEU A 195 5.09 3.42 21.92
C LEU A 195 3.69 3.73 22.44
N LEU A 196 3.01 2.71 23.00
CA LEU A 196 1.67 2.87 23.57
C LEU A 196 1.67 3.80 24.78
N GLU A 197 2.72 3.77 25.59
CA GLU A 197 2.90 4.67 26.73
C GLU A 197 3.05 6.12 26.25
N ALA A 198 3.93 6.39 25.28
CA ALA A 198 4.11 7.71 24.70
C ALA A 198 2.82 8.25 24.07
N VAL A 199 2.07 7.41 23.35
CA VAL A 199 0.77 7.77 22.75
C VAL A 199 -0.23 8.18 23.81
N ARG A 200 -0.42 7.38 24.85
CA ARG A 200 -1.35 7.72 25.97
C ARG A 200 -0.93 9.02 26.65
N PHE A 201 0.36 9.22 26.83
CA PHE A 201 0.87 10.42 27.46
C PHE A 201 0.63 11.65 26.59
N ALA A 202 0.89 11.59 25.29
CA ALA A 202 0.58 12.68 24.37
C ALA A 202 -0.91 13.05 24.38
N GLN A 203 -1.81 12.06 24.38
CA GLN A 203 -3.26 12.29 24.50
C GLN A 203 -3.62 12.95 25.84
N SER A 204 -3.00 12.52 26.94
CA SER A 204 -3.24 13.14 28.26
C SER A 204 -2.83 14.61 28.33
N GLN A 205 -1.91 15.03 27.46
CA GLN A 205 -1.50 16.44 27.29
C GLN A 205 -2.38 17.21 26.29
N GLY A 206 -3.39 16.57 25.69
CA GLY A 206 -4.31 17.17 24.74
C GLY A 206 -3.86 17.16 23.27
N ALA A 207 -2.80 16.41 22.95
CA ALA A 207 -2.39 16.20 21.56
C ALA A 207 -3.32 15.22 20.84
N THR A 208 -3.50 15.40 19.55
CA THR A 208 -4.23 14.44 18.70
C THR A 208 -3.30 13.34 18.23
N VAL A 209 -3.76 12.09 18.27
CA VAL A 209 -2.99 10.92 17.84
C VAL A 209 -3.52 10.35 16.52
N ILE A 210 -2.64 10.23 15.55
CA ILE A 210 -2.85 9.50 14.29
C ILE A 210 -2.03 8.22 14.36
N ALA A 211 -2.64 7.06 14.16
CA ALA A 211 -1.94 5.78 14.07
C ALA A 211 -1.90 5.26 12.62
N ILE A 212 -0.74 4.80 12.18
CA ILE A 212 -0.59 3.99 10.96
C ILE A 212 -0.20 2.58 11.43
N THR A 213 -1.15 1.67 11.45
CA THR A 213 -1.01 0.36 12.11
C THR A 213 -1.98 -0.67 11.54
N GLN A 214 -1.85 -1.92 11.97
CA GLN A 214 -2.85 -2.95 11.68
C GLN A 214 -4.18 -2.64 12.40
N PRO A 215 -5.34 -2.83 11.75
CA PRO A 215 -6.64 -2.77 12.41
C PRO A 215 -6.74 -3.77 13.58
N GLY A 216 -7.51 -3.42 14.62
CA GLY A 216 -7.73 -4.28 15.80
C GLY A 216 -6.50 -4.43 16.69
N THR A 217 -5.51 -3.56 16.57
CA THR A 217 -4.37 -3.50 17.50
C THR A 217 -4.66 -2.51 18.62
N VAL A 218 -3.95 -2.65 19.75
CA VAL A 218 -4.07 -1.71 20.88
C VAL A 218 -3.78 -0.26 20.45
N LEU A 219 -2.82 -0.07 19.54
CA LEU A 219 -2.53 1.25 19.00
C LEU A 219 -3.69 1.81 18.17
N ALA A 220 -4.36 0.94 17.39
CA ALA A 220 -5.52 1.33 16.58
C ALA A 220 -6.71 1.77 17.46
N GLU A 221 -6.90 1.12 18.61
CA GLU A 221 -7.96 1.43 19.56
C GLU A 221 -7.70 2.72 20.36
N LEU A 222 -6.43 3.03 20.60
CA LEU A 222 -6.02 4.23 21.33
C LEU A 222 -6.06 5.51 20.50
N ALA A 223 -5.81 5.42 19.20
CA ALA A 223 -5.63 6.59 18.35
C ALA A 223 -6.95 7.31 18.04
N ASP A 224 -6.91 8.64 17.92
CA ASP A 224 -8.05 9.48 17.50
C ASP A 224 -8.40 9.31 16.02
N VAL A 225 -7.38 8.96 15.22
CA VAL A 225 -7.49 8.63 13.81
C VAL A 225 -6.62 7.43 13.51
N THR A 226 -7.22 6.36 13.01
CA THR A 226 -6.48 5.15 12.63
C THR A 226 -6.51 4.95 11.13
N ILE A 227 -5.32 4.93 10.51
CA ILE A 227 -5.12 4.51 9.13
C ILE A 227 -4.72 3.04 9.17
N GLY A 228 -5.68 2.19 8.89
CA GLY A 228 -5.51 0.73 8.95
C GLY A 228 -4.71 0.21 7.77
N VAL A 229 -3.61 -0.49 8.03
CA VAL A 229 -2.77 -1.15 7.03
C VAL A 229 -2.71 -2.63 7.34
N SER A 230 -3.42 -3.45 6.58
CA SER A 230 -3.35 -4.91 6.69
C SER A 230 -2.53 -5.47 5.55
N VAL A 231 -1.71 -6.45 5.86
CA VAL A 231 -1.07 -7.31 4.86
C VAL A 231 -1.75 -8.67 4.86
N PRO A 232 -1.71 -9.42 3.75
CA PRO A 232 -2.27 -10.75 3.71
C PRO A 232 -1.72 -11.65 4.82
N ALA A 233 -2.57 -12.53 5.35
CA ALA A 233 -2.19 -13.42 6.47
C ALA A 233 -1.07 -14.40 6.12
N ASP A 234 -0.89 -14.67 4.83
CA ASP A 234 0.14 -15.52 4.23
C ASP A 234 1.35 -14.72 3.72
N ALA A 235 1.50 -13.46 4.14
CA ALA A 235 2.65 -12.64 3.82
C ALA A 235 3.96 -13.40 4.05
N VAL A 236 4.89 -13.29 3.12
CA VAL A 236 6.20 -13.98 3.13
C VAL A 236 6.93 -13.74 4.45
N MET A 237 6.84 -12.51 4.94
CA MET A 237 7.30 -12.12 6.27
C MET A 237 6.27 -11.18 6.89
N ARG A 238 5.72 -11.51 8.05
CA ARG A 238 4.69 -10.71 8.74
C ARG A 238 5.10 -9.26 9.03
N VAL A 239 6.39 -8.99 9.14
CA VAL A 239 6.99 -7.66 9.36
C VAL A 239 8.02 -7.40 8.26
N GLY A 240 7.79 -7.91 7.06
CA GLY A 240 8.69 -7.81 5.94
C GLY A 240 8.29 -6.71 4.96
N VAL A 241 8.79 -6.86 3.76
CA VAL A 241 8.67 -5.90 2.65
C VAL A 241 7.22 -5.53 2.33
N GLU A 242 6.28 -6.45 2.50
CA GLU A 242 4.87 -6.22 2.18
C GLU A 242 4.23 -5.15 3.07
N ALA A 243 4.41 -5.27 4.40
CA ALA A 243 3.95 -4.26 5.34
C ALA A 243 4.67 -2.92 5.13
N TYR A 244 5.96 -2.96 4.86
CA TYR A 244 6.80 -1.81 4.62
C TYR A 244 6.33 -0.99 3.42
N ILE A 245 6.15 -1.63 2.26
CA ILE A 245 5.67 -0.97 1.03
C ILE A 245 4.26 -0.39 1.24
N ALA A 246 3.38 -1.12 1.91
CA ALA A 246 2.03 -0.65 2.20
C ALA A 246 2.04 0.63 3.05
N HIS A 247 2.87 0.70 4.10
CA HIS A 247 3.02 1.90 4.92
C HIS A 247 3.63 3.07 4.15
N LEU A 248 4.63 2.83 3.29
CA LEU A 248 5.21 3.87 2.44
C LEU A 248 4.19 4.48 1.49
N LEU A 249 3.33 3.66 0.90
CA LEU A 249 2.25 4.18 0.04
C LEU A 249 1.21 5.00 0.82
N VAL A 250 0.91 4.62 2.06
CA VAL A 250 0.06 5.43 2.95
C VAL A 250 0.71 6.77 3.25
N ILE A 251 2.01 6.80 3.53
CA ILE A 251 2.75 8.05 3.74
C ILE A 251 2.71 8.91 2.47
N GLU A 252 2.92 8.33 1.29
CA GLU A 252 2.83 9.04 0.01
C GLU A 252 1.45 9.67 -0.18
N LEU A 253 0.37 8.89 0.02
CA LEU A 253 -1.01 9.38 -0.08
C LEU A 253 -1.27 10.54 0.88
N LEU A 254 -0.83 10.42 2.15
CA LEU A 254 -0.96 11.49 3.13
C LEU A 254 -0.22 12.75 2.69
N MET A 255 1.00 12.63 2.17
CA MET A 255 1.76 13.79 1.74
C MET A 255 1.12 14.52 0.56
N VAL A 256 0.58 13.79 -0.42
CA VAL A 256 -0.19 14.40 -1.52
C VAL A 256 -1.44 15.12 -1.00
N LEU A 257 -2.14 14.51 -0.04
CA LEU A 257 -3.34 15.14 0.54
C LEU A 257 -2.99 16.35 1.41
N VAL A 258 -1.92 16.31 2.20
CA VAL A 258 -1.41 17.46 2.98
C VAL A 258 -1.01 18.60 2.04
N LEU A 259 -0.27 18.29 0.96
CA LEU A 259 0.06 19.27 -0.08
C LEU A 259 -1.19 19.96 -0.65
N LYS A 260 -2.21 19.16 -0.97
CA LYS A 260 -3.50 19.66 -1.48
C LYS A 260 -4.20 20.59 -0.47
N VAL A 261 -4.19 20.25 0.81
CA VAL A 261 -4.79 21.08 1.88
C VAL A 261 -4.03 22.37 2.07
N LEU A 262 -2.69 22.34 2.04
CA LEU A 262 -1.84 23.54 2.20
C LEU A 262 -1.88 24.47 0.97
N GLY A 263 -2.14 23.94 -0.22
CA GLY A 263 -2.29 24.70 -1.45
C GLY A 263 -1.10 25.64 -1.75
N SER A 264 -1.37 26.94 -1.90
CA SER A 264 -0.36 27.97 -2.22
C SER A 264 0.76 28.09 -1.17
N GLN A 265 0.48 27.80 0.10
CA GLN A 265 1.48 27.83 1.16
C GLN A 265 2.59 26.77 0.93
N ALA A 266 2.19 25.56 0.57
CA ALA A 266 3.15 24.51 0.24
C ALA A 266 3.93 24.84 -1.05
N ALA A 267 3.27 25.42 -2.06
CA ALA A 267 3.92 25.86 -3.28
C ALA A 267 5.03 26.87 -3.03
N GLN A 268 4.78 27.89 -2.19
CA GLN A 268 5.78 28.87 -1.80
C GLN A 268 6.97 28.22 -1.08
N GLN A 269 6.70 27.30 -0.15
CA GLN A 269 7.74 26.60 0.60
C GLN A 269 8.63 25.76 -0.32
N LEU A 270 8.04 25.05 -1.27
CA LEU A 270 8.78 24.25 -2.25
C LEU A 270 9.61 25.14 -3.20
N THR A 271 9.09 26.33 -3.58
CA THR A 271 9.87 27.32 -4.35
C THR A 271 11.10 27.81 -3.59
N GLN A 272 10.95 28.11 -2.31
CA GLN A 272 12.08 28.52 -1.46
C GLN A 272 13.11 27.40 -1.33
N LEU A 273 12.67 26.16 -1.12
CA LEU A 273 13.55 25.00 -1.06
C LEU A 273 14.34 24.83 -2.36
N ARG A 274 13.68 24.98 -3.51
CA ARG A 274 14.32 24.91 -4.82
C ARG A 274 15.41 25.98 -4.96
N SER A 275 15.12 27.23 -4.62
CA SER A 275 16.11 28.31 -4.67
C SER A 275 17.34 27.99 -3.82
N VAL A 276 17.14 27.54 -2.58
CA VAL A 276 18.25 27.18 -1.68
C VAL A 276 19.11 26.04 -2.27
N LEU A 277 18.49 25.03 -2.87
CA LEU A 277 19.23 23.91 -3.48
C LEU A 277 20.02 24.38 -4.72
N GLN A 278 19.43 25.27 -5.55
CA GLN A 278 20.11 25.87 -6.71
C GLN A 278 21.31 26.72 -6.29
N ASP A 279 21.16 27.56 -5.27
CA ASP A 279 22.24 28.41 -4.74
C ASP A 279 23.41 27.60 -4.18
N HIS A 280 23.17 26.36 -3.76
CA HIS A 280 24.19 25.42 -3.27
C HIS A 280 24.68 24.45 -4.34
N GLY A 281 24.42 24.70 -5.62
CA GLY A 281 24.87 23.87 -6.74
C GLY A 281 24.24 22.48 -6.81
N GLN A 282 23.15 22.26 -6.09
CA GLN A 282 22.33 21.07 -6.21
C GLN A 282 21.37 21.31 -7.39
N ASP A 283 21.61 20.62 -8.51
CA ASP A 283 20.77 20.78 -9.70
C ASP A 283 19.34 20.32 -9.40
N SER A 284 18.47 21.31 -9.30
CA SER A 284 17.08 21.09 -8.93
C SER A 284 16.26 20.39 -10.00
N ASP A 285 16.66 20.49 -11.27
CA ASP A 285 15.88 19.96 -12.40
C ASP A 285 15.94 18.42 -12.49
N GLN A 286 16.91 17.82 -11.81
CA GLN A 286 17.07 16.36 -11.71
C GLN A 286 16.80 15.79 -10.30
N HIS A 287 16.51 16.63 -9.32
CA HIS A 287 16.30 16.13 -7.96
C HIS A 287 14.86 15.65 -7.76
N PRO A 288 14.62 14.33 -7.51
CA PRO A 288 13.27 13.76 -7.44
C PRO A 288 12.34 14.41 -6.43
N ALA A 289 12.90 15.02 -5.39
CA ALA A 289 12.13 15.71 -4.34
C ALA A 289 11.49 17.02 -4.80
N VAL A 290 11.98 17.60 -5.90
CA VAL A 290 11.50 18.89 -6.43
C VAL A 290 10.56 18.67 -7.61
N ASP A 291 10.86 17.70 -8.47
CA ASP A 291 10.12 17.41 -9.71
C ASP A 291 8.71 16.87 -9.41
N TRP A 292 8.57 16.11 -8.35
CA TRP A 292 7.32 15.46 -7.96
C TRP A 292 6.15 16.39 -7.59
N ALA A 293 6.44 17.50 -6.92
CA ALA A 293 5.40 18.44 -6.47
C ALA A 293 5.08 19.51 -7.54
N TRP A 294 5.98 19.73 -8.49
CA TRP A 294 6.00 20.90 -9.33
C TRP A 294 5.04 20.84 -10.50
N SER A 295 4.95 19.71 -11.19
CA SER A 295 4.12 19.57 -12.39
C SER A 295 2.62 19.69 -12.14
N SER A 296 2.17 19.49 -10.89
CA SER A 296 0.76 19.58 -10.51
C SER A 296 0.39 20.93 -9.88
N VAL A 297 1.34 21.60 -9.19
CA VAL A 297 1.07 22.86 -8.46
C VAL A 297 1.21 24.08 -9.38
N GLU A 298 2.14 24.11 -10.31
CA GLU A 298 2.29 25.20 -11.28
C GLU A 298 1.07 25.36 -12.19
N ARG A 299 0.41 24.29 -12.56
CA ARG A 299 -0.82 24.34 -13.38
C ARG A 299 -2.03 24.88 -12.64
N SER A 300 -2.02 24.87 -11.31
CA SER A 300 -3.11 25.37 -10.47
C SER A 300 -2.91 26.83 -10.04
N ALA A 301 -1.73 27.40 -10.27
CA ALA A 301 -1.36 28.76 -9.86
C ALA A 301 -1.35 29.77 -11.02
N GLN A 302 -1.67 29.36 -12.23
CA GLN A 302 -1.91 30.28 -13.34
C GLN A 302 -3.38 30.74 -13.30
N PRO A 303 -3.64 32.07 -13.26
CA PRO A 303 -4.97 32.64 -13.19
C PRO A 303 -5.81 32.38 -14.45
#